data_55d216bf179afb2d81aa3d905aa0d478
#
_entry.id   55d216bf179afb2d81aa3d905aa0d478
#
_cell.length_a   1.000
_cell.length_b   1.000
_cell.length_c   1.000
_cell.angle_alpha   90.00
_cell.angle_beta   90.00
_cell.angle_gamma   90.00
#
_symmetry.space_group_name_H-M   'P 1'
#
loop_
_entity.id
_entity.type
_entity.pdbx_description
1 polymer ?
#
loop_
_entity_poly.entity_id
_entity_poly.type
_entity_poly.pdbx_seq_one_letter_code
_entity_poly.pdbx_strand_id
1 'polypeptide(L)'
;PVGQYGEEFVFADVPAGYWAETYIYSTKILGWLQGGADGLFHPEREITRAEAVTAINRMLGRDESVTELLTVENPFSDLAESHWACANVLEAAGVLKDNASVSEAWIDPVPKNTSAYHFNSESDGWAASEGQLFHTTNGGKNWDKVGRPLACTVSGLFFFSEQEGILLGSSEENACVLMRTNDGGKSWDDLLANPATLARYLPVEQFPTEKSLLESIVSAELRPASRTAVYLTVRYHPYESVHVYDFEAVRQAVLTADA
;
A
#
# COMPACT_ATOMS: atom_id res chain seq x y z
N PRO A 1 16.74 -12.44 11.09
CA PRO A 1 18.15 -12.43 11.36
C PRO A 1 18.71 -11.03 11.21
N VAL A 2 19.48 -10.55 12.20
CA VAL A 2 20.08 -9.21 12.26
C VAL A 2 20.85 -8.84 10.97
N GLY A 3 21.33 -9.78 10.20
CA GLY A 3 22.04 -9.54 8.94
C GLY A 3 21.16 -9.15 7.73
N GLN A 4 19.85 -9.08 7.88
CA GLN A 4 18.93 -8.67 6.79
C GLN A 4 18.68 -7.15 6.80
N TYR A 5 18.87 -6.51 7.95
CA TYR A 5 18.73 -5.07 8.15
C TYR A 5 20.11 -4.52 8.49
N GLY A 6 20.54 -3.40 7.92
CA GLY A 6 21.82 -2.77 8.29
C GLY A 6 21.89 -2.49 9.80
N GLU A 7 23.10 -2.48 10.39
CA GLU A 7 23.29 -2.28 11.84
C GLU A 7 22.63 -0.98 12.36
N GLU A 8 22.50 0.03 11.52
CA GLU A 8 21.85 1.31 11.82
C GLU A 8 20.32 1.22 12.00
N PHE A 9 19.71 0.09 11.58
CA PHE A 9 18.27 -0.13 11.70
C PHE A 9 17.89 -1.06 12.85
N VAL A 10 18.85 -1.57 13.60
CA VAL A 10 18.62 -2.53 14.68
C VAL A 10 18.40 -1.82 16.01
N PHE A 11 17.33 -2.17 16.72
CA PHE A 11 17.08 -1.75 18.09
C PHE A 11 17.56 -2.82 19.07
N ALA A 12 18.31 -2.41 20.10
CA ALA A 12 18.91 -3.35 21.06
C ALA A 12 17.84 -4.10 21.90
N ASP A 13 16.66 -3.53 22.05
CA ASP A 13 15.52 -4.09 22.80
C ASP A 13 14.54 -4.89 21.92
N VAL A 14 14.84 -5.07 20.63
CA VAL A 14 14.06 -5.92 19.71
C VAL A 14 14.94 -7.14 19.35
N PRO A 15 14.85 -8.25 20.10
CA PRO A 15 15.67 -9.42 19.85
C PRO A 15 15.29 -10.11 18.53
N ALA A 16 16.25 -10.77 17.91
CA ALA A 16 16.03 -11.58 16.72
C ALA A 16 14.95 -12.64 16.99
N GLY A 17 13.97 -12.71 16.08
CA GLY A 17 12.82 -13.61 16.22
C GLY A 17 11.70 -13.08 17.12
N TYR A 18 11.77 -11.82 17.57
CA TYR A 18 10.64 -11.17 18.21
C TYR A 18 9.44 -11.14 17.23
N TRP A 19 8.25 -11.44 17.71
CA TRP A 19 7.07 -11.61 16.85
C TRP A 19 6.78 -10.43 15.95
N ALA A 20 7.07 -9.20 16.40
CA ALA A 20 6.87 -7.97 15.65
C ALA A 20 8.16 -7.45 14.97
N GLU A 21 9.27 -8.17 15.00
CA GLU A 21 10.57 -7.73 14.48
C GLU A 21 10.46 -7.17 13.05
N THR A 22 9.84 -7.93 12.14
CA THR A 22 9.68 -7.52 10.73
C THR A 22 8.86 -6.25 10.59
N TYR A 23 7.79 -6.10 11.36
CA TYR A 23 6.94 -4.92 11.32
C TYR A 23 7.67 -3.68 11.84
N ILE A 24 8.40 -3.82 12.95
CA ILE A 24 9.19 -2.74 13.57
C ILE A 24 10.22 -2.22 12.58
N TYR A 25 11.02 -3.10 11.99
CA TYR A 25 12.05 -2.68 11.04
C TYR A 25 11.49 -2.15 9.73
N SER A 26 10.38 -2.71 9.24
CA SER A 26 9.68 -2.16 8.08
C SER A 26 9.20 -0.73 8.32
N THR A 27 8.58 -0.45 9.46
CA THR A 27 8.10 0.90 9.80
C THR A 27 9.25 1.89 10.02
N LYS A 28 10.40 1.42 10.54
CA LYS A 28 11.62 2.25 10.66
C LYS A 28 12.21 2.59 9.31
N ILE A 29 12.34 1.60 8.40
CA ILE A 29 12.85 1.80 7.04
C ILE A 29 11.95 2.77 6.27
N LEU A 30 10.63 2.67 6.43
CA LEU A 30 9.64 3.57 5.82
C LEU A 30 9.60 4.96 6.50
N GLY A 31 10.35 5.17 7.57
CA GLY A 31 10.37 6.43 8.29
C GLY A 31 9.16 6.70 9.18
N TRP A 32 8.22 5.75 9.31
CA TRP A 32 6.98 5.95 10.05
C TRP A 32 7.19 5.94 11.56
N LEU A 33 7.97 4.98 12.06
CA LEU A 33 8.36 4.85 13.47
C LEU A 33 9.88 4.88 13.59
N GLN A 34 10.41 5.77 14.43
CA GLN A 34 11.85 6.00 14.56
C GLN A 34 12.47 5.41 15.84
N GLY A 35 11.64 4.95 16.77
CA GLY A 35 12.06 4.57 18.12
C GLY A 35 12.19 5.77 19.07
N GLY A 36 12.65 5.52 20.27
CA GLY A 36 12.86 6.53 21.30
C GLY A 36 14.17 7.31 21.13
N ALA A 37 14.27 8.46 21.82
CA ALA A 37 15.49 9.27 21.86
C ALA A 37 16.68 8.55 22.53
N ASP A 38 16.42 7.49 23.26
CA ASP A 38 17.39 6.59 23.88
C ASP A 38 17.93 5.51 22.94
N GLY A 39 17.47 5.50 21.68
CA GLY A 39 17.87 4.52 20.67
C GLY A 39 17.17 3.16 20.79
N LEU A 40 16.16 3.05 21.65
CA LEU A 40 15.35 1.84 21.83
C LEU A 40 13.99 2.00 21.15
N PHE A 41 13.35 0.87 20.86
CA PHE A 41 11.99 0.87 20.26
C PHE A 41 10.88 0.83 21.32
N HIS A 42 11.12 0.15 22.44
CA HIS A 42 10.15 -0.09 23.52
C HIS A 42 8.89 -0.83 23.06
N PRO A 43 9.00 -2.04 22.48
CA PRO A 43 7.89 -2.72 21.82
C PRO A 43 6.70 -3.05 22.73
N GLU A 44 6.94 -3.15 24.05
CA GLU A 44 5.90 -3.44 25.05
C GLU A 44 5.33 -2.17 25.72
N ARG A 45 5.85 -0.99 25.36
CA ARG A 45 5.37 0.29 25.89
C ARG A 45 4.09 0.72 25.17
N GLU A 46 3.13 1.24 25.92
CA GLU A 46 1.95 1.88 25.33
C GLU A 46 2.34 3.10 24.49
N ILE A 47 1.82 3.17 23.28
CA ILE A 47 2.00 4.33 22.40
C ILE A 47 1.15 5.50 22.90
N THR A 48 1.71 6.69 22.94
CA THR A 48 0.97 7.91 23.27
C THR A 48 0.16 8.39 22.05
N ARG A 49 -0.88 9.21 22.30
CA ARG A 49 -1.65 9.85 21.22
C ARG A 49 -0.75 10.66 20.28
N ALA A 50 0.21 11.39 20.83
CA ALA A 50 1.16 12.21 20.08
C ALA A 50 2.03 11.34 19.13
N GLU A 51 2.54 10.22 19.62
CA GLU A 51 3.31 9.27 18.82
C GLU A 51 2.47 8.62 17.72
N ALA A 52 1.24 8.22 18.05
CA ALA A 52 0.33 7.62 17.07
C ALA A 52 -0.03 8.60 15.94
N VAL A 53 -0.38 9.83 16.28
CA VAL A 53 -0.68 10.89 15.30
C VAL A 53 0.52 11.18 14.41
N THR A 54 1.72 11.30 15.01
CA THR A 54 2.96 11.53 14.25
C THR A 54 3.25 10.39 13.26
N ALA A 55 3.10 9.14 13.72
CA ALA A 55 3.28 7.98 12.84
C ALA A 55 2.27 7.98 11.68
N ILE A 56 1.00 8.28 11.94
CA ILE A 56 -0.05 8.37 10.91
C ILE A 56 0.26 9.50 9.91
N ASN A 57 0.67 10.68 10.38
CA ASN A 57 1.03 11.77 9.48
C ASN A 57 2.20 11.39 8.56
N ARG A 58 3.23 10.74 9.09
CA ARG A 58 4.35 10.21 8.28
C ARG A 58 3.90 9.18 7.26
N MET A 59 3.02 8.25 7.64
CA MET A 59 2.43 7.30 6.71
C MET A 59 1.65 7.98 5.57
N LEU A 60 1.03 9.11 5.86
CA LEU A 60 0.27 9.90 4.90
C LEU A 60 1.11 10.96 4.17
N GLY A 61 2.41 11.05 4.46
CA GLY A 61 3.32 12.04 3.87
C GLY A 61 2.98 13.48 4.26
N ARG A 62 2.48 13.70 5.49
CA ARG A 62 2.01 15.01 5.99
C ARG A 62 2.95 15.68 6.99
N ASP A 63 4.14 15.15 7.22
CA ASP A 63 5.02 15.58 8.34
C ASP A 63 5.90 16.80 8.05
N GLU A 64 5.84 17.37 6.83
CA GLU A 64 6.77 18.44 6.41
C GLU A 64 6.28 19.87 6.62
N SER A 65 5.06 20.08 7.11
CA SER A 65 4.42 21.42 7.18
C SER A 65 4.84 22.28 8.39
N VAL A 66 5.97 22.02 9.02
CA VAL A 66 6.42 22.71 10.25
C VAL A 66 6.57 24.24 10.08
N THR A 67 6.70 24.73 8.86
CA THR A 67 6.93 26.14 8.56
C THR A 67 5.66 27.01 8.72
N GLU A 68 4.48 26.44 8.70
CA GLU A 68 3.20 27.16 8.79
C GLU A 68 2.68 27.36 10.22
N LEU A 69 3.32 26.74 11.21
CA LEU A 69 2.92 26.80 12.63
C LEU A 69 2.90 28.19 13.24
N LEU A 70 3.64 29.14 12.69
CA LEU A 70 3.84 30.47 13.28
C LEU A 70 2.63 31.40 13.15
N THR A 71 1.57 30.99 12.47
CA THR A 71 0.41 31.85 12.19
C THR A 71 -0.93 31.22 12.60
N VAL A 72 -0.94 30.02 13.16
CA VAL A 72 -2.17 29.29 13.48
C VAL A 72 -2.43 29.29 14.98
N GLU A 73 -3.63 29.64 15.38
CA GLU A 73 -4.07 29.55 16.78
C GLU A 73 -4.26 28.08 17.17
N ASN A 74 -3.58 27.65 18.23
CA ASN A 74 -3.69 26.30 18.74
C ASN A 74 -5.02 26.11 19.51
N PRO A 75 -5.97 25.32 19.02
CA PRO A 75 -7.26 25.12 19.68
C PRO A 75 -7.20 24.18 20.88
N PHE A 76 -6.05 23.53 21.13
CA PHE A 76 -5.90 22.52 22.18
C PHE A 76 -5.22 23.12 23.42
N SER A 77 -5.96 23.26 24.50
CA SER A 77 -5.48 23.82 25.78
C SER A 77 -4.48 22.90 26.51
N ASP A 78 -4.45 21.61 26.15
CA ASP A 78 -3.58 20.58 26.72
C ASP A 78 -2.34 20.27 25.85
N LEU A 79 -2.16 21.00 24.74
CA LEU A 79 -1.03 20.86 23.82
C LEU A 79 -0.20 22.16 23.83
N ALA A 80 0.94 22.14 24.49
CA ALA A 80 1.83 23.30 24.45
C ALA A 80 2.42 23.49 23.04
N GLU A 81 2.59 24.76 22.61
CA GLU A 81 3.23 25.06 21.30
C GLU A 81 4.66 24.52 21.20
N SER A 82 5.35 24.43 22.34
CA SER A 82 6.69 23.84 22.44
C SER A 82 6.70 22.32 22.45
N HIS A 83 5.54 21.66 22.45
CA HIS A 83 5.48 20.20 22.44
C HIS A 83 5.98 19.66 21.11
N TRP A 84 6.86 18.66 21.13
CA TRP A 84 7.51 18.09 19.94
C TRP A 84 6.54 17.61 18.85
N ALA A 85 5.33 17.15 19.23
CA ALA A 85 4.31 16.71 18.30
C ALA A 85 3.26 17.79 17.98
N CYS A 86 3.44 19.04 18.42
CA CYS A 86 2.44 20.09 18.24
C CYS A 86 2.05 20.25 16.76
N ALA A 87 3.04 20.36 15.89
CA ALA A 87 2.84 20.43 14.45
C ALA A 87 2.02 19.26 13.89
N ASN A 88 2.41 18.04 14.27
CA ASN A 88 1.73 16.84 13.82
C ASN A 88 0.27 16.76 14.31
N VAL A 89 0.02 17.19 15.54
CA VAL A 89 -1.35 17.20 16.09
C VAL A 89 -2.22 18.25 15.40
N LEU A 90 -1.69 19.44 15.15
CA LEU A 90 -2.39 20.51 14.44
C LEU A 90 -2.65 20.12 12.97
N GLU A 91 -1.70 19.48 12.31
CA GLU A 91 -1.87 18.96 10.95
C GLU A 91 -2.96 17.88 10.89
N ALA A 92 -2.91 16.89 11.79
CA ALA A 92 -3.93 15.83 11.85
C ALA A 92 -5.33 16.35 12.19
N ALA A 93 -5.41 17.43 12.97
CA ALA A 93 -6.66 18.12 13.29
C ALA A 93 -7.18 19.01 12.15
N GLY A 94 -6.41 19.16 11.05
CA GLY A 94 -6.75 20.04 9.95
C GLY A 94 -6.58 21.53 10.23
N VAL A 95 -5.98 21.89 11.37
CA VAL A 95 -5.80 23.29 11.80
C VAL A 95 -4.77 24.01 10.92
N LEU A 96 -3.76 23.29 10.41
CA LEU A 96 -2.75 23.85 9.51
C LEU A 96 -3.23 24.06 8.07
N LYS A 97 -4.38 23.52 7.71
CA LYS A 97 -4.97 23.63 6.36
C LYS A 97 -5.87 24.84 6.14
N ASP A 98 -5.86 25.80 7.05
CA ASP A 98 -6.70 26.98 6.94
C ASP A 98 -6.18 27.99 5.94
N ASN A 99 -6.42 27.69 4.67
CA ASN A 99 -6.81 28.74 3.70
C ASN A 99 -7.22 28.13 2.34
N ALA A 100 -7.13 26.83 2.17
CA ALA A 100 -7.87 26.17 1.10
C ALA A 100 -9.22 25.78 1.71
N SER A 101 -10.29 26.49 1.37
CA SER A 101 -11.66 26.14 1.71
C SER A 101 -11.85 24.63 1.54
N VAL A 102 -11.84 23.88 2.65
CA VAL A 102 -12.36 22.52 2.66
C VAL A 102 -13.84 22.71 2.42
N SER A 103 -14.27 22.59 1.19
CA SER A 103 -15.69 22.49 0.87
C SER A 103 -16.21 21.29 1.65
N GLU A 104 -17.22 21.48 2.47
CA GLU A 104 -17.89 20.51 3.36
C GLU A 104 -18.55 19.33 2.66
N ALA A 105 -18.16 19.00 1.47
CA ALA A 105 -18.55 17.77 0.84
C ALA A 105 -17.39 16.78 0.94
N TRP A 106 -17.40 15.91 1.95
CA TRP A 106 -16.91 14.57 1.79
C TRP A 106 -17.76 13.91 0.70
N ILE A 107 -17.49 14.29 -0.54
CA ILE A 107 -17.93 13.55 -1.69
C ILE A 107 -17.10 12.27 -1.58
N ASP A 108 -17.78 11.14 -1.58
CA ASP A 108 -17.11 9.85 -1.71
C ASP A 108 -16.12 10.00 -2.87
N PRO A 109 -14.79 10.05 -2.63
CA PRO A 109 -13.84 10.50 -3.64
C PRO A 109 -13.68 9.50 -4.78
N VAL A 110 -14.43 8.41 -4.75
CA VAL A 110 -14.36 7.33 -5.74
C VAL A 110 -15.73 7.04 -6.33
N PRO A 111 -15.81 6.50 -7.55
CA PRO A 111 -17.07 6.07 -8.16
C PRO A 111 -17.82 5.06 -7.28
N LYS A 112 -19.15 5.03 -7.35
CA LYS A 112 -19.95 4.03 -6.63
C LYS A 112 -19.51 2.62 -7.00
N ASN A 113 -19.59 1.70 -6.03
CA ASN A 113 -19.20 0.30 -6.21
C ASN A 113 -17.71 0.13 -6.61
N THR A 114 -16.84 1.05 -6.20
CA THR A 114 -15.41 0.93 -6.40
C THR A 114 -14.87 -0.27 -5.65
N SER A 115 -14.21 -1.16 -6.38
CA SER A 115 -13.57 -2.37 -5.84
C SER A 115 -12.10 -2.16 -5.48
N ALA A 116 -11.42 -1.25 -6.17
CA ALA A 116 -10.04 -0.86 -5.90
C ALA A 116 -9.78 0.57 -6.36
N TYR A 117 -8.90 1.28 -5.67
CA TYR A 117 -8.46 2.61 -6.08
C TYR A 117 -7.03 2.88 -5.65
N HIS A 118 -6.39 3.84 -6.32
CA HIS A 118 -5.05 4.32 -5.99
C HIS A 118 -4.93 5.80 -6.35
N PHE A 119 -4.34 6.59 -5.47
CA PHE A 119 -4.01 7.99 -5.70
C PHE A 119 -2.51 8.19 -5.67
N ASN A 120 -1.93 8.75 -6.74
CA ASN A 120 -0.51 9.15 -6.81
C ASN A 120 -0.25 10.47 -6.11
N SER A 121 -1.29 11.34 -6.06
CA SER A 121 -1.25 12.64 -5.42
C SER A 121 -2.65 13.01 -4.91
N GLU A 122 -2.79 14.16 -4.29
CA GLU A 122 -4.09 14.70 -3.85
C GLU A 122 -5.08 14.92 -5.02
N SER A 123 -4.58 15.10 -6.24
CA SER A 123 -5.40 15.38 -7.42
C SER A 123 -5.48 14.21 -8.39
N ASP A 124 -4.46 13.36 -8.46
CA ASP A 124 -4.30 12.35 -9.50
C ASP A 124 -4.55 10.95 -8.95
N GLY A 125 -5.52 10.22 -9.51
CA GLY A 125 -5.88 8.90 -9.02
C GLY A 125 -6.71 8.07 -9.98
N TRP A 126 -6.72 6.76 -9.76
CA TRP A 126 -7.46 5.75 -10.52
C TRP A 126 -8.39 4.98 -9.61
N ALA A 127 -9.52 4.57 -10.16
CA ALA A 127 -10.50 3.71 -9.50
C ALA A 127 -11.03 2.66 -10.46
N ALA A 128 -11.19 1.44 -9.97
CA ALA A 128 -11.87 0.37 -10.70
C ALA A 128 -13.27 0.17 -10.10
N SER A 129 -14.29 0.26 -10.93
CA SER A 129 -15.67 0.11 -10.53
C SER A 129 -16.45 -0.63 -11.63
N GLU A 130 -17.18 -1.68 -11.25
CA GLU A 130 -18.06 -2.43 -12.14
C GLU A 130 -17.38 -2.87 -13.47
N GLY A 131 -16.12 -3.30 -13.39
CA GLY A 131 -15.34 -3.72 -14.55
C GLY A 131 -14.87 -2.58 -15.45
N GLN A 132 -14.91 -1.32 -14.99
CA GLN A 132 -14.42 -0.16 -15.71
C GLN A 132 -13.36 0.56 -14.90
N LEU A 133 -12.28 0.99 -15.57
CA LEU A 133 -11.28 1.88 -14.99
C LEU A 133 -11.72 3.34 -15.16
N PHE A 134 -11.50 4.12 -14.14
CA PHE A 134 -11.70 5.56 -14.10
C PHE A 134 -10.43 6.27 -13.65
N HIS A 135 -10.23 7.48 -14.14
CA HIS A 135 -9.13 8.36 -13.77
C HIS A 135 -9.64 9.74 -13.35
N THR A 136 -9.06 10.30 -12.32
CA THR A 136 -9.29 11.68 -11.88
C THR A 136 -8.01 12.47 -11.88
N THR A 137 -8.09 13.75 -12.25
CA THR A 137 -6.99 14.73 -12.15
C THR A 137 -7.33 15.88 -11.21
N ASN A 138 -8.40 15.77 -10.44
CA ASN A 138 -8.92 16.82 -9.56
C ASN A 138 -9.38 16.30 -8.19
N GLY A 139 -8.75 15.23 -7.71
CA GLY A 139 -8.98 14.67 -6.38
C GLY A 139 -10.33 13.98 -6.22
N GLY A 140 -10.84 13.38 -7.29
CA GLY A 140 -12.10 12.64 -7.26
C GLY A 140 -13.36 13.51 -7.48
N LYS A 141 -13.22 14.82 -7.75
CA LYS A 141 -14.36 15.68 -8.07
C LYS A 141 -15.05 15.26 -9.35
N ASN A 142 -14.29 14.80 -10.33
CA ASN A 142 -14.77 14.20 -11.55
C ASN A 142 -13.94 12.97 -11.90
N TRP A 143 -14.56 11.99 -12.54
CA TRP A 143 -13.94 10.76 -12.96
C TRP A 143 -14.24 10.49 -14.44
N ASP A 144 -13.18 10.33 -15.22
CA ASP A 144 -13.27 9.99 -16.63
C ASP A 144 -13.00 8.51 -16.84
N LYS A 145 -13.80 7.87 -17.71
CA LYS A 145 -13.56 6.47 -18.08
C LYS A 145 -12.28 6.32 -18.87
N VAL A 146 -11.49 5.32 -18.52
CA VAL A 146 -10.22 5.00 -19.18
C VAL A 146 -10.29 3.62 -19.81
N GLY A 147 -9.83 3.53 -21.06
CA GLY A 147 -9.69 2.26 -21.77
C GLY A 147 -11.01 1.53 -22.05
N ARG A 148 -10.89 0.24 -22.28
CA ARG A 148 -12.01 -0.68 -22.46
C ARG A 148 -12.44 -1.26 -21.11
N PRO A 149 -13.68 -1.80 -21.01
CA PRO A 149 -14.06 -2.57 -19.83
C PRO A 149 -13.06 -3.69 -19.56
N LEU A 150 -12.75 -3.88 -18.27
CA LEU A 150 -11.83 -4.90 -17.79
C LEU A 150 -12.54 -6.26 -17.80
N ALA A 151 -11.84 -7.29 -18.25
CA ALA A 151 -12.35 -8.67 -18.30
C ALA A 151 -12.22 -9.40 -16.96
N CYS A 152 -12.05 -8.68 -15.85
CA CYS A 152 -11.88 -9.25 -14.52
C CYS A 152 -12.52 -8.35 -13.45
N THR A 153 -12.81 -8.96 -12.31
CA THR A 153 -13.14 -8.22 -11.09
C THR A 153 -11.84 -7.77 -10.42
N VAL A 154 -11.66 -6.46 -10.31
CA VAL A 154 -10.43 -5.87 -9.76
C VAL A 154 -10.48 -5.91 -8.24
N SER A 155 -9.45 -6.44 -7.61
CA SER A 155 -9.28 -6.47 -6.14
C SER A 155 -8.11 -5.61 -5.65
N GLY A 156 -7.19 -5.24 -6.56
CA GLY A 156 -6.04 -4.40 -6.26
C GLY A 156 -5.66 -3.54 -7.45
N LEU A 157 -5.28 -2.30 -7.18
CA LEU A 157 -4.87 -1.33 -8.20
C LEU A 157 -3.72 -0.49 -7.64
N PHE A 158 -2.65 -0.33 -8.42
CA PHE A 158 -1.52 0.50 -8.05
C PHE A 158 -0.91 1.14 -9.29
N PHE A 159 -0.70 2.44 -9.26
CA PHE A 159 -0.02 3.18 -10.31
C PHE A 159 1.31 3.72 -9.78
N PHE A 160 2.40 3.43 -10.48
CA PHE A 160 3.74 3.95 -10.19
C PHE A 160 3.90 5.38 -10.72
N SER A 161 3.17 5.69 -11.79
CA SER A 161 3.14 6.99 -12.46
C SER A 161 1.79 7.17 -13.17
N GLU A 162 1.59 8.30 -13.84
CA GLU A 162 0.40 8.53 -14.69
C GLU A 162 0.26 7.51 -15.84
N GLN A 163 1.34 6.84 -16.25
CA GLN A 163 1.37 5.92 -17.38
C GLN A 163 1.46 4.47 -16.93
N GLU A 164 2.21 4.20 -15.88
CA GLU A 164 2.55 2.84 -15.47
C GLU A 164 1.77 2.39 -14.25
N GLY A 165 1.12 1.25 -14.36
CA GLY A 165 0.34 0.69 -13.26
C GLY A 165 0.21 -0.82 -13.32
N ILE A 166 -0.25 -1.39 -12.21
CA ILE A 166 -0.54 -2.80 -12.02
C ILE A 166 -1.95 -2.96 -11.48
N LEU A 167 -2.63 -3.96 -11.99
CA LEU A 167 -3.95 -4.39 -11.58
C LEU A 167 -3.91 -5.84 -11.17
N LEU A 168 -4.51 -6.14 -10.02
CA LEU A 168 -4.79 -7.49 -9.55
C LEU A 168 -6.30 -7.71 -9.55
N GLY A 169 -6.72 -8.88 -9.98
CA GLY A 169 -8.12 -9.25 -10.01
C GLY A 169 -8.35 -10.74 -10.14
N SER A 170 -9.59 -11.10 -10.42
CA SER A 170 -10.01 -12.46 -10.72
C SER A 170 -11.02 -12.48 -11.86
N SER A 171 -11.09 -13.58 -12.59
CA SER A 171 -12.08 -13.84 -13.63
C SER A 171 -12.81 -15.16 -13.33
N GLU A 172 -13.80 -15.50 -14.15
CA GLU A 172 -14.49 -16.80 -14.04
C GLU A 172 -13.53 -17.99 -14.23
N GLU A 173 -12.47 -17.80 -15.04
CA GLU A 173 -11.53 -18.85 -15.39
C GLU A 173 -10.30 -18.90 -14.46
N ASN A 174 -9.90 -17.74 -13.89
CA ASN A 174 -8.66 -17.58 -13.13
C ASN A 174 -8.90 -16.86 -11.81
N ALA A 175 -8.53 -17.49 -10.70
CA ALA A 175 -8.58 -16.89 -9.37
C ALA A 175 -7.58 -15.74 -9.20
N CYS A 176 -6.57 -15.64 -10.05
CA CYS A 176 -5.58 -14.57 -10.06
C CYS A 176 -5.38 -14.06 -11.48
N VAL A 177 -5.59 -12.78 -11.69
CA VAL A 177 -5.29 -12.04 -12.91
C VAL A 177 -4.37 -10.89 -12.51
N LEU A 178 -3.18 -10.83 -13.10
CA LEU A 178 -2.21 -9.78 -12.83
C LEU A 178 -1.86 -9.08 -14.14
N MET A 179 -2.22 -7.83 -14.25
CA MET A 179 -2.04 -7.07 -15.49
C MET A 179 -1.18 -5.83 -15.25
N ARG A 180 -0.45 -5.40 -16.28
CA ARG A 180 0.34 -4.17 -16.31
C ARG A 180 -0.13 -3.26 -17.42
N THR A 181 -0.13 -1.96 -17.16
CA THR A 181 -0.32 -0.91 -18.14
C THR A 181 0.92 -0.03 -18.22
N ASN A 182 1.21 0.48 -19.44
CA ASN A 182 2.25 1.48 -19.72
C ASN A 182 1.66 2.72 -20.41
N ASP A 183 0.33 2.83 -20.47
CA ASP A 183 -0.40 3.88 -21.18
C ASP A 183 -1.51 4.52 -20.34
N GLY A 184 -1.38 4.44 -19.00
CA GLY A 184 -2.33 5.02 -18.06
C GLY A 184 -3.63 4.23 -17.93
N GLY A 185 -3.61 2.92 -18.23
CA GLY A 185 -4.78 2.04 -18.13
C GLY A 185 -5.65 1.98 -19.38
N LYS A 186 -5.21 2.54 -20.51
CA LYS A 186 -5.93 2.43 -21.79
C LYS A 186 -5.86 1.03 -22.37
N SER A 187 -4.73 0.35 -22.17
CA SER A 187 -4.52 -1.06 -22.47
C SER A 187 -3.79 -1.77 -21.34
N TRP A 188 -3.94 -3.10 -21.28
CA TRP A 188 -3.38 -3.94 -20.22
C TRP A 188 -2.77 -5.20 -20.80
N ASP A 189 -1.54 -5.50 -20.39
CA ASP A 189 -0.83 -6.73 -20.70
C ASP A 189 -0.97 -7.72 -19.53
N ASP A 190 -1.36 -8.97 -19.81
CA ASP A 190 -1.42 -10.03 -18.81
C ASP A 190 -0.01 -10.51 -18.47
N LEU A 191 0.44 -10.24 -17.26
CA LEU A 191 1.76 -10.64 -16.78
C LEU A 191 1.87 -12.16 -16.54
N LEU A 192 0.76 -12.84 -16.28
CA LEU A 192 0.73 -14.27 -16.02
C LEU A 192 0.60 -15.11 -17.31
N ALA A 193 0.25 -14.50 -18.42
CA ALA A 193 0.23 -15.17 -19.73
C ALA A 193 1.63 -15.47 -20.28
N ASN A 194 2.67 -14.81 -19.77
CA ASN A 194 4.05 -15.08 -20.17
C ASN A 194 4.75 -16.02 -19.16
N PRO A 195 5.19 -17.23 -19.56
CA PRO A 195 5.83 -18.22 -18.67
C PRO A 195 7.02 -17.69 -17.87
N ALA A 196 7.85 -16.85 -18.50
CA ALA A 196 9.01 -16.26 -17.82
C ALA A 196 8.61 -15.26 -16.73
N THR A 197 7.56 -14.48 -16.97
CA THR A 197 6.99 -13.52 -16.00
C THR A 197 6.26 -14.28 -14.90
N LEU A 198 5.50 -15.30 -15.26
CA LEU A 198 4.82 -16.19 -14.30
C LEU A 198 5.85 -16.80 -13.33
N ALA A 199 6.95 -17.37 -13.84
CA ALA A 199 8.02 -17.96 -13.03
C ALA A 199 8.72 -16.96 -12.10
N ARG A 200 8.72 -15.70 -12.44
CA ARG A 200 9.32 -14.64 -11.61
C ARG A 200 8.49 -14.38 -10.35
N TYR A 201 7.18 -14.45 -10.45
CA TYR A 201 6.25 -14.06 -9.38
C TYR A 201 5.64 -15.24 -8.64
N LEU A 202 5.51 -16.40 -9.30
CA LEU A 202 4.85 -17.58 -8.76
C LEU A 202 5.80 -18.77 -8.75
N PRO A 203 5.58 -19.77 -7.86
CA PRO A 203 6.47 -20.94 -7.69
C PRO A 203 6.18 -22.03 -8.74
N VAL A 204 6.37 -21.72 -10.02
CA VAL A 204 6.04 -22.65 -11.14
C VAL A 204 6.77 -23.98 -11.05
N GLU A 205 7.97 -24.00 -10.44
CA GLU A 205 8.78 -25.20 -10.26
C GLU A 205 8.15 -26.26 -9.34
N GLN A 206 7.15 -25.86 -8.56
CA GLN A 206 6.43 -26.76 -7.65
C GLN A 206 5.20 -27.41 -8.30
N PHE A 207 4.90 -27.07 -9.55
CA PHE A 207 3.70 -27.52 -10.25
C PHE A 207 4.01 -28.14 -11.59
N PRO A 208 3.28 -29.20 -12.00
CA PRO A 208 3.52 -29.89 -13.27
C PRO A 208 3.14 -29.03 -14.50
N THR A 209 2.20 -28.09 -14.34
CA THR A 209 1.77 -27.17 -15.40
C THR A 209 1.45 -25.80 -14.82
N GLU A 210 1.55 -24.76 -15.65
CA GLU A 210 1.11 -23.40 -15.29
C GLU A 210 -0.37 -23.36 -14.92
N LYS A 211 -1.18 -24.13 -15.63
CA LYS A 211 -2.62 -24.24 -15.36
C LYS A 211 -2.88 -24.77 -13.95
N SER A 212 -2.18 -25.85 -13.54
CA SER A 212 -2.34 -26.43 -12.21
C SER A 212 -1.88 -25.47 -11.09
N LEU A 213 -0.88 -24.62 -11.36
CA LEU A 213 -0.47 -23.57 -10.45
C LEU A 213 -1.57 -22.51 -10.32
N LEU A 214 -2.10 -21.99 -11.43
CA LEU A 214 -3.15 -20.95 -11.39
C LEU A 214 -4.43 -21.47 -10.72
N GLU A 215 -4.80 -22.73 -10.95
CA GLU A 215 -5.93 -23.39 -10.28
C GLU A 215 -5.70 -23.61 -8.77
N SER A 216 -4.47 -23.64 -8.31
CA SER A 216 -4.11 -23.82 -6.91
C SER A 216 -4.18 -22.53 -6.09
N ILE A 217 -4.28 -21.36 -6.74
CA ILE A 217 -4.30 -20.07 -6.05
C ILE A 217 -5.60 -19.90 -5.27
N VAL A 218 -5.46 -19.65 -3.98
CA VAL A 218 -6.57 -19.40 -3.05
C VAL A 218 -6.90 -17.92 -2.99
N SER A 219 -5.86 -17.07 -2.91
CA SER A 219 -6.02 -15.62 -2.87
C SER A 219 -4.74 -14.91 -3.31
N ALA A 220 -4.91 -13.69 -3.81
CA ALA A 220 -3.81 -12.79 -4.10
C ALA A 220 -4.13 -11.38 -3.61
N GLU A 221 -3.10 -10.62 -3.21
CA GLU A 221 -3.23 -9.28 -2.65
C GLU A 221 -2.08 -8.39 -3.11
N LEU A 222 -2.39 -7.13 -3.44
CA LEU A 222 -1.41 -6.08 -3.66
C LEU A 222 -1.35 -5.17 -2.43
N ARG A 223 -0.14 -4.91 -1.92
CA ARG A 223 0.11 -3.97 -0.84
C ARG A 223 1.19 -2.97 -1.24
N PRO A 224 0.91 -1.67 -1.19
CA PRO A 224 1.94 -0.66 -1.44
C PRO A 224 3.15 -0.86 -0.51
N ALA A 225 4.34 -0.88 -1.09
CA ALA A 225 5.61 -0.90 -0.36
C ALA A 225 6.27 0.48 -0.35
N SER A 226 6.12 1.23 -1.45
CA SER A 226 6.56 2.61 -1.62
C SER A 226 5.81 3.24 -2.80
N ARG A 227 6.16 4.47 -3.18
CA ARG A 227 5.62 5.08 -4.42
C ARG A 227 6.06 4.36 -5.70
N THR A 228 7.13 3.59 -5.65
CA THR A 228 7.73 2.90 -6.81
C THR A 228 7.70 1.39 -6.70
N ALA A 229 7.10 0.84 -5.66
CA ALA A 229 7.06 -0.60 -5.44
C ALA A 229 5.78 -1.05 -4.75
N VAL A 230 5.31 -2.23 -5.11
CA VAL A 230 4.16 -2.89 -4.50
C VAL A 230 4.50 -4.35 -4.21
N TYR A 231 4.06 -4.89 -3.08
CA TYR A 231 4.14 -6.30 -2.78
C TYR A 231 2.95 -7.03 -3.39
N LEU A 232 3.23 -8.09 -4.14
CA LEU A 232 2.26 -9.12 -4.50
C LEU A 232 2.41 -10.27 -3.51
N THR A 233 1.36 -10.59 -2.78
CA THR A 233 1.29 -11.76 -1.91
C THR A 233 0.29 -12.74 -2.49
N VAL A 234 0.71 -13.97 -2.76
CA VAL A 234 -0.14 -15.04 -3.28
C VAL A 234 -0.18 -16.20 -2.30
N ARG A 235 -1.38 -16.66 -1.98
CA ARG A 235 -1.63 -17.88 -1.21
C ARG A 235 -2.10 -18.98 -2.16
N TYR A 236 -1.52 -20.16 -2.02
CA TYR A 236 -1.81 -21.28 -2.90
C TYR A 236 -1.71 -22.61 -2.16
N HIS A 237 -2.38 -23.65 -2.65
CA HIS A 237 -2.22 -25.00 -2.17
C HIS A 237 -1.01 -25.65 -2.86
N PRO A 238 0.03 -26.11 -2.14
CA PRO A 238 1.16 -26.82 -2.74
C PRO A 238 0.69 -28.09 -3.45
N TYR A 239 1.25 -28.39 -4.62
CA TYR A 239 0.82 -29.51 -5.48
C TYR A 239 0.85 -30.87 -4.80
N GLU A 240 1.81 -31.13 -3.90
CA GLU A 240 1.97 -32.43 -3.21
C GLU A 240 1.15 -32.56 -1.93
N SER A 241 0.39 -31.54 -1.52
CA SER A 241 -0.37 -31.55 -0.27
C SER A 241 -1.74 -32.22 -0.37
N VAL A 242 -1.87 -33.30 -1.16
CA VAL A 242 -3.14 -34.00 -1.44
C VAL A 242 -3.84 -34.59 -0.19
N HIS A 243 -3.21 -34.56 0.98
CA HIS A 243 -3.73 -35.17 2.19
C HIS A 243 -3.85 -34.26 3.42
N VAL A 244 -3.53 -32.96 3.31
CA VAL A 244 -3.69 -32.01 4.44
C VAL A 244 -4.47 -30.80 3.94
N TYR A 245 -5.76 -30.81 4.14
CA TYR A 245 -6.71 -29.79 3.65
C TYR A 245 -6.51 -28.37 4.23
N ASP A 246 -5.55 -28.15 5.13
CA ASP A 246 -5.38 -26.89 5.85
C ASP A 246 -4.02 -26.21 5.67
N PHE A 247 -3.14 -26.70 4.77
CA PHE A 247 -1.84 -26.06 4.56
C PHE A 247 -1.84 -25.19 3.31
N GLU A 248 -1.85 -23.86 3.51
CA GLU A 248 -1.64 -22.88 2.46
C GLU A 248 -0.19 -22.40 2.49
N ALA A 249 0.47 -22.40 1.35
CA ALA A 249 1.78 -21.78 1.17
C ALA A 249 1.60 -20.32 0.76
N VAL A 250 2.58 -19.47 1.11
CA VAL A 250 2.58 -18.05 0.78
C VAL A 250 3.82 -17.72 -0.04
N ARG A 251 3.62 -17.10 -1.20
CA ARG A 251 4.67 -16.47 -2.00
C ARG A 251 4.51 -14.97 -1.97
N GLN A 252 5.61 -14.25 -1.76
CA GLN A 252 5.65 -12.81 -1.85
C GLN A 252 6.66 -12.39 -2.91
N ALA A 253 6.25 -11.48 -3.79
CA ALA A 253 7.10 -10.87 -4.81
C ALA A 253 7.02 -9.33 -4.73
N VAL A 254 8.07 -8.65 -5.16
CA VAL A 254 8.10 -7.19 -5.28
C VAL A 254 7.95 -6.82 -6.75
N LEU A 255 7.01 -5.96 -7.04
CA LEU A 255 6.74 -5.40 -8.35
C LEU A 255 7.18 -3.93 -8.34
N THR A 256 7.94 -3.53 -9.34
CA THR A 256 8.43 -2.15 -9.51
C THR A 256 8.10 -1.65 -10.91
N ALA A 257 8.21 -0.33 -11.13
CA ALA A 257 8.01 0.27 -12.44
C ALA A 257 8.94 -0.34 -13.52
N ASP A 258 10.19 -0.65 -13.14
CA ASP A 258 11.24 -1.17 -14.05
C ASP A 258 11.27 -2.72 -14.14
N ALA A 259 10.28 -3.42 -13.61
CA ALA A 259 10.31 -4.87 -13.43
C ALA A 259 9.59 -5.64 -14.54
#